data_41057dc1e57a17e09201123b8897523d
#
_entry.id   41057dc1e57a17e09201123b8897523d
#
_cell.length_a   1.000
_cell.length_b   1.000
_cell.length_c   1.000
_cell.angle_alpha   90.00
_cell.angle_beta   90.00
_cell.angle_gamma   90.00
#
_symmetry.space_group_name_H-M   'P 1'
#
loop_
_entity.id
_entity.type
_entity.pdbx_description
1 polymer ?
#
loop_
_entity_poly.entity_id
_entity_poly.type
_entity_poly.pdbx_seq_one_letter_code
_entity_poly.pdbx_strand_id
1 'polypeptide(L)'
;MAARLANAVADGYREENIASRNRQVDDAKLFVENQLKTVEEALRKSEQGLLVFREQEGRVFLNEEARQALENYSRLDAELEKLGQIKREASNQLRLLKANEALPDSSPVRVFSDDVQALIAKLNQKLVDLNTDRAALLINYMPKHPLVVELDAKILSVKQEMIKELESKLRTMTDRENAIKESIGRFKERYITLPKAALEQASLEREVKINGDLYATLKQKHQEFLIRGAERIEEVSIIEPAVTPGSPKNAPKATLNLMLSSLIGVLLGFVLAFVRESFDTSIGTIEGVEEFLKVPVLGVIPRVDHKEVEQAIKKVFPETLDAESMELLSRLAPLFDLKGVVAEGYRSLKVNLQFACLDRAVKSLSFASAGLGEGKTTTVINLAITIAQDGRRVLVVDADLRKPAVNSRLGLKREPGLSEVLVGTAQWKDVVQTAPDLMLGKLGFDQVLSAPGVDNLSIITSGHLPPNPSEFFNSQRFVDLIAACEENYDLVMVDCPPILPVADAVLIGPKVDGVVLVYQVGKIGRTPLLRAKTLLENAQAHIVGVVLSNVSAEFSPDYHQYQYYRYSSS
;
A
#
# COMPACT_ATOMS: atom_id res chain seq x y z
N MET A 1 -38.40 -27.44 14.82
CA MET A 1 -37.60 -26.23 14.54
C MET A 1 -36.21 -26.59 14.03
N ALA A 2 -35.43 -27.42 14.73
CA ALA A 2 -34.07 -27.81 14.33
C ALA A 2 -33.98 -28.45 12.93
N ALA A 3 -34.86 -29.39 12.56
CA ALA A 3 -34.86 -30.00 11.24
C ALA A 3 -35.15 -28.98 10.10
N ARG A 4 -36.06 -28.01 10.35
CA ARG A 4 -36.32 -26.92 9.40
C ARG A 4 -35.10 -25.99 9.24
N LEU A 5 -34.41 -25.70 10.35
CA LEU A 5 -33.20 -24.87 10.33
C LEU A 5 -32.06 -25.60 9.61
N ALA A 6 -31.86 -26.87 9.88
CA ALA A 6 -30.84 -27.69 9.23
C ALA A 6 -31.06 -27.77 7.72
N ASN A 7 -32.31 -28.01 7.30
CA ASN A 7 -32.64 -28.04 5.87
C ASN A 7 -32.48 -26.66 5.24
N ALA A 8 -32.90 -25.57 5.90
CA ALA A 8 -32.73 -24.22 5.39
C ALA A 8 -31.24 -23.82 5.27
N VAL A 9 -30.38 -24.23 6.21
CA VAL A 9 -28.93 -24.02 6.12
C VAL A 9 -28.32 -24.84 5.00
N ALA A 10 -28.74 -26.10 4.83
CA ALA A 10 -28.27 -26.96 3.74
C ALA A 10 -28.69 -26.42 2.37
N ASP A 11 -29.93 -25.94 2.23
CA ASP A 11 -30.44 -25.32 1.01
C ASP A 11 -29.71 -23.99 0.74
N GLY A 12 -29.53 -23.13 1.74
CA GLY A 12 -28.79 -21.87 1.61
C GLY A 12 -27.33 -22.10 1.26
N TYR A 13 -26.67 -23.10 1.85
CA TYR A 13 -25.30 -23.46 1.48
C TYR A 13 -25.21 -23.96 0.03
N ARG A 14 -26.18 -24.79 -0.39
CA ARG A 14 -26.26 -25.27 -1.77
C ARG A 14 -26.43 -24.11 -2.75
N GLU A 15 -27.37 -23.19 -2.47
CA GLU A 15 -27.63 -22.02 -3.31
C GLU A 15 -26.40 -21.10 -3.39
N GLU A 16 -25.74 -20.82 -2.26
CA GLU A 16 -24.55 -19.97 -2.23
C GLU A 16 -23.35 -20.63 -2.94
N ASN A 17 -23.19 -21.95 -2.79
CA ASN A 17 -22.14 -22.70 -3.49
C ASN A 17 -22.34 -22.64 -5.02
N ILE A 18 -23.57 -22.85 -5.48
CA ILE A 18 -23.94 -22.73 -6.90
C ILE A 18 -23.70 -21.28 -7.39
N ALA A 19 -24.14 -20.27 -6.62
CA ALA A 19 -23.99 -18.87 -6.99
C ALA A 19 -22.50 -18.42 -7.01
N SER A 20 -21.71 -18.88 -6.04
CA SER A 20 -20.28 -18.57 -5.98
C SER A 20 -19.51 -19.20 -7.15
N ARG A 21 -19.84 -20.43 -7.49
CA ARG A 21 -19.20 -21.15 -8.59
C ARG A 21 -19.60 -20.58 -9.95
N ASN A 22 -20.85 -20.23 -10.13
CA ASN A 22 -21.31 -19.55 -11.35
C ASN A 22 -20.57 -18.22 -11.53
N ARG A 23 -20.41 -17.42 -10.47
CA ARG A 23 -19.62 -16.17 -10.52
C ARG A 23 -18.18 -16.42 -10.96
N GLN A 24 -17.51 -17.45 -10.41
CA GLN A 24 -16.14 -17.79 -10.81
C GLN A 24 -16.03 -18.22 -12.29
N VAL A 25 -17.01 -18.99 -12.78
CA VAL A 25 -17.05 -19.39 -14.18
C VAL A 25 -17.35 -18.20 -15.10
N ASP A 26 -18.27 -17.32 -14.69
CA ASP A 26 -18.62 -16.13 -15.46
C ASP A 26 -17.45 -15.13 -15.51
N ASP A 27 -16.74 -14.92 -14.38
CA ASP A 27 -15.54 -14.07 -14.33
C ASP A 27 -14.41 -14.64 -15.21
N ALA A 28 -14.17 -15.95 -15.14
CA ALA A 28 -13.18 -16.61 -15.98
C ALA A 28 -13.56 -16.54 -17.47
N LYS A 29 -14.83 -16.72 -17.81
CA LYS A 29 -15.37 -16.57 -19.16
C LYS A 29 -15.16 -15.16 -19.69
N LEU A 30 -15.54 -14.15 -18.91
CA LEU A 30 -15.38 -12.73 -19.27
C LEU A 30 -13.89 -12.39 -19.48
N PHE A 31 -13.02 -12.88 -18.61
CA PHE A 31 -11.58 -12.70 -18.76
C PHE A 31 -11.06 -13.30 -20.07
N VAL A 32 -11.43 -14.56 -20.37
CA VAL A 32 -11.01 -15.23 -21.63
C VAL A 32 -11.60 -14.54 -22.84
N GLU A 33 -12.84 -14.05 -22.77
CA GLU A 33 -13.49 -13.30 -23.86
C GLU A 33 -12.76 -11.99 -24.16
N ASN A 34 -12.35 -11.24 -23.13
CA ASN A 34 -11.58 -10.02 -23.30
C ASN A 34 -10.17 -10.30 -23.87
N GLN A 35 -9.52 -11.38 -23.41
CA GLN A 35 -8.24 -11.81 -23.97
C GLN A 35 -8.38 -12.24 -25.43
N LEU A 36 -9.46 -12.92 -25.77
CA LEU A 36 -9.73 -13.38 -27.12
C LEU A 36 -9.90 -12.20 -28.09
N LYS A 37 -10.62 -11.13 -27.70
CA LYS A 37 -10.71 -9.89 -28.48
C LYS A 37 -9.35 -9.25 -28.72
N THR A 38 -8.54 -9.15 -27.66
CA THR A 38 -7.20 -8.55 -27.74
C THR A 38 -6.28 -9.33 -28.69
N VAL A 39 -6.32 -10.66 -28.60
CA VAL A 39 -5.50 -11.53 -29.46
C VAL A 39 -6.04 -11.56 -30.91
N GLU A 40 -7.35 -11.47 -31.10
CA GLU A 40 -7.96 -11.35 -32.43
C GLU A 40 -7.51 -10.07 -33.14
N GLU A 41 -7.48 -8.95 -32.43
CA GLU A 41 -6.95 -7.69 -32.96
C GLU A 41 -5.45 -7.79 -33.29
N ALA A 42 -4.66 -8.42 -32.41
CA ALA A 42 -3.23 -8.65 -32.64
C ALA A 42 -3.00 -9.57 -33.85
N LEU A 43 -3.77 -10.66 -33.98
CA LEU A 43 -3.72 -11.56 -35.15
C LEU A 43 -4.03 -10.81 -36.42
N ARG A 44 -5.13 -10.08 -36.45
CA ARG A 44 -5.52 -9.28 -37.62
C ARG A 44 -4.45 -8.25 -38.01
N LYS A 45 -3.82 -7.61 -37.03
CA LYS A 45 -2.73 -6.65 -37.27
C LYS A 45 -1.49 -7.36 -37.85
N SER A 46 -1.11 -8.50 -37.32
CA SER A 46 0.03 -9.27 -37.83
C SER A 46 -0.25 -9.85 -39.25
N GLU A 47 -1.47 -10.32 -39.51
CA GLU A 47 -1.89 -10.74 -40.85
C GLU A 47 -1.84 -9.59 -41.87
N GLN A 48 -2.35 -8.38 -41.48
CA GLN A 48 -2.25 -7.22 -42.33
C GLN A 48 -0.80 -6.81 -42.58
N GLY A 49 0.05 -6.84 -41.55
CA GLY A 49 1.49 -6.56 -41.69
C GLY A 49 2.16 -7.50 -42.69
N LEU A 50 1.87 -8.80 -42.61
CA LEU A 50 2.38 -9.80 -43.54
C LEU A 50 1.84 -9.58 -44.96
N LEU A 51 0.59 -9.18 -45.10
CA LEU A 51 -0.05 -8.92 -46.39
C LEU A 51 0.59 -7.70 -47.07
N VAL A 52 0.72 -6.60 -46.35
CA VAL A 52 1.39 -5.37 -46.83
C VAL A 52 2.84 -5.66 -47.24
N PHE A 53 3.56 -6.43 -46.44
CA PHE A 53 4.93 -6.83 -46.78
C PHE A 53 4.99 -7.63 -48.06
N ARG A 54 4.08 -8.62 -48.25
CA ARG A 54 4.00 -9.43 -49.48
C ARG A 54 3.58 -8.64 -50.71
N GLU A 55 2.80 -7.56 -50.55
CA GLU A 55 2.44 -6.66 -51.64
C GLU A 55 3.59 -5.75 -52.06
N GLN A 56 4.40 -5.29 -51.09
CA GLN A 56 5.52 -4.36 -51.35
C GLN A 56 6.79 -5.06 -51.87
N GLU A 57 7.18 -6.16 -51.23
CA GLU A 57 8.46 -6.85 -51.52
C GLU A 57 8.28 -8.10 -52.41
N GLY A 58 7.05 -8.54 -52.66
CA GLY A 58 6.76 -9.76 -53.34
C GLY A 58 6.95 -11.02 -52.46
N ARG A 59 6.67 -12.22 -53.03
CA ARG A 59 6.99 -13.46 -52.32
C ARG A 59 8.48 -13.77 -52.50
N VAL A 60 9.22 -13.77 -51.40
CA VAL A 60 10.59 -14.28 -51.41
C VAL A 60 10.56 -15.80 -51.46
N PHE A 61 10.86 -16.36 -52.64
CA PHE A 61 10.95 -17.80 -52.81
C PHE A 61 12.28 -18.27 -52.23
N LEU A 62 12.25 -18.89 -51.07
CA LEU A 62 13.37 -19.62 -50.49
C LEU A 62 13.29 -21.08 -50.98
N ASN A 63 14.45 -21.69 -51.29
CA ASN A 63 14.50 -23.12 -51.47
C ASN A 63 14.15 -23.83 -50.14
N GLU A 64 13.74 -25.07 -50.19
CA GLU A 64 13.26 -25.82 -49.03
C GLU A 64 14.30 -25.92 -47.91
N GLU A 65 15.60 -26.01 -48.28
CA GLU A 65 16.68 -26.00 -47.28
C GLU A 65 16.81 -24.67 -46.56
N ALA A 66 16.70 -23.54 -47.24
CA ALA A 66 16.77 -22.21 -46.65
C ALA A 66 15.54 -21.93 -45.77
N ARG A 67 14.36 -22.46 -46.16
CA ARG A 67 13.14 -22.36 -45.36
C ARG A 67 13.26 -23.13 -44.06
N GLN A 68 13.70 -24.39 -44.10
CA GLN A 68 13.92 -25.21 -42.90
C GLN A 68 15.00 -24.62 -42.00
N ALA A 69 16.07 -24.09 -42.60
CA ALA A 69 17.13 -23.44 -41.86
C ALA A 69 16.64 -22.18 -41.14
N LEU A 70 15.81 -21.37 -41.79
CA LEU A 70 15.21 -20.16 -41.24
C LEU A 70 14.21 -20.49 -40.11
N GLU A 71 13.43 -21.54 -40.27
CA GLU A 71 12.51 -22.04 -39.22
C GLU A 71 13.31 -22.51 -38.00
N ASN A 72 14.40 -23.25 -38.21
CA ASN A 72 15.29 -23.64 -37.11
C ASN A 72 15.95 -22.45 -36.43
N TYR A 73 16.42 -21.45 -37.20
CA TYR A 73 16.94 -20.22 -36.63
C TYR A 73 15.91 -19.49 -35.76
N SER A 74 14.70 -19.32 -36.30
CA SER A 74 13.60 -18.67 -35.58
C SER A 74 13.25 -19.41 -34.27
N ARG A 75 13.30 -20.74 -34.29
CA ARG A 75 13.08 -21.57 -33.09
C ARG A 75 14.20 -21.37 -32.06
N LEU A 76 15.47 -21.37 -32.50
CA LEU A 76 16.63 -21.17 -31.63
C LEU A 76 16.64 -19.77 -31.04
N ASP A 77 16.28 -18.77 -31.81
CA ASP A 77 16.19 -17.36 -31.35
C ASP A 77 15.12 -17.18 -30.28
N ALA A 78 13.92 -17.77 -30.48
CA ALA A 78 12.86 -17.77 -29.48
C ALA A 78 13.25 -18.58 -28.22
N GLU A 79 13.99 -19.67 -28.36
CA GLU A 79 14.51 -20.46 -27.24
C GLU A 79 15.57 -19.66 -26.46
N LEU A 80 16.43 -18.88 -27.14
CA LEU A 80 17.43 -18.03 -26.55
C LEU A 80 16.78 -16.90 -25.71
N GLU A 81 15.74 -16.26 -26.25
CA GLU A 81 15.01 -15.20 -25.55
C GLU A 81 14.33 -15.74 -24.29
N LYS A 82 13.63 -16.87 -24.42
CA LYS A 82 12.99 -17.55 -23.28
C LYS A 82 14.02 -17.94 -22.22
N LEU A 83 15.15 -18.52 -22.63
CA LEU A 83 16.22 -18.90 -21.71
C LEU A 83 16.81 -17.67 -20.99
N GLY A 84 16.94 -16.54 -21.71
CA GLY A 84 17.39 -15.26 -21.13
C GLY A 84 16.44 -14.71 -20.06
N GLN A 85 15.13 -14.84 -20.25
CA GLN A 85 14.14 -14.44 -19.23
C GLN A 85 14.26 -15.31 -17.99
N ILE A 86 14.31 -16.63 -18.16
CA ILE A 86 14.48 -17.61 -17.09
C ILE A 86 15.74 -17.35 -16.28
N LYS A 87 16.85 -17.13 -16.96
CA LYS A 87 18.16 -16.86 -16.35
C LYS A 87 18.17 -15.57 -15.53
N ARG A 88 17.50 -14.50 -16.00
CA ARG A 88 17.34 -13.26 -15.24
C ARG A 88 16.57 -13.48 -13.94
N GLU A 89 15.47 -14.22 -14.02
CA GLU A 89 14.66 -14.54 -12.84
C GLU A 89 15.45 -15.38 -11.83
N ALA A 90 16.11 -16.45 -12.28
CA ALA A 90 16.94 -17.28 -11.42
C ALA A 90 18.11 -16.50 -10.78
N SER A 91 18.72 -15.57 -11.54
CA SER A 91 19.77 -14.70 -11.02
C SER A 91 19.25 -13.72 -9.96
N ASN A 92 18.04 -13.21 -10.14
CA ASN A 92 17.39 -12.33 -9.17
C ASN A 92 17.09 -13.08 -7.86
N GLN A 93 16.54 -14.29 -7.97
CA GLN A 93 16.28 -15.15 -6.80
C GLN A 93 17.58 -15.49 -6.05
N LEU A 94 18.65 -15.81 -6.78
CA LEU A 94 19.96 -16.08 -6.19
C LEU A 94 20.50 -14.84 -5.45
N ARG A 95 20.31 -13.66 -6.01
CA ARG A 95 20.71 -12.39 -5.39
C ARG A 95 19.96 -12.15 -4.09
N LEU A 96 18.63 -12.33 -4.08
CA LEU A 96 17.80 -12.17 -2.89
C LEU A 96 18.22 -13.15 -1.77
N LEU A 97 18.45 -14.42 -2.11
CA LEU A 97 18.93 -15.42 -1.15
C LEU A 97 20.30 -15.08 -0.56
N LYS A 98 21.24 -14.56 -1.36
CA LYS A 98 22.56 -14.12 -0.89
C LYS A 98 22.50 -12.86 -0.06
N ALA A 99 21.55 -11.96 -0.35
CA ALA A 99 21.30 -10.74 0.43
C ALA A 99 20.55 -11.00 1.75
N ASN A 100 20.15 -12.24 2.02
CA ASN A 100 19.35 -12.62 3.18
C ASN A 100 17.92 -12.04 3.19
N GLU A 101 17.45 -11.57 2.05
CA GLU A 101 16.09 -11.04 1.86
C GLU A 101 15.08 -12.19 1.69
N ALA A 102 13.83 -11.96 2.11
CA ALA A 102 12.77 -12.94 1.94
C ALA A 102 12.42 -13.10 0.45
N LEU A 103 12.27 -14.34 0.01
CA LEU A 103 11.75 -14.61 -1.33
C LEU A 103 10.26 -14.21 -1.37
N PRO A 104 9.78 -13.56 -2.45
CA PRO A 104 8.37 -13.24 -2.61
C PRO A 104 7.52 -14.51 -2.61
N ASP A 105 6.46 -14.55 -1.79
CA ASP A 105 5.54 -15.69 -1.66
C ASP A 105 4.78 -16.04 -2.95
N SER A 106 4.82 -15.19 -3.96
CA SER A 106 3.96 -15.26 -5.14
C SER A 106 4.70 -15.24 -6.47
N SER A 107 5.95 -15.69 -6.55
CA SER A 107 6.52 -15.94 -7.86
C SER A 107 5.99 -17.28 -8.39
N PRO A 108 5.07 -17.31 -9.38
CA PRO A 108 4.73 -18.54 -10.06
C PRO A 108 5.94 -18.92 -10.93
N VAL A 109 6.92 -19.58 -10.33
CA VAL A 109 8.09 -20.09 -11.05
C VAL A 109 7.66 -21.31 -11.88
N ARG A 110 6.87 -21.08 -12.94
CA ARG A 110 6.62 -22.06 -13.99
C ARG A 110 7.74 -22.07 -15.02
N VAL A 111 8.96 -21.90 -14.59
CA VAL A 111 10.08 -21.57 -15.48
C VAL A 111 11.15 -22.68 -15.53
N PHE A 112 11.19 -23.54 -14.52
CA PHE A 112 12.09 -24.69 -14.49
C PHE A 112 11.38 -25.98 -14.93
N SER A 113 12.15 -27.02 -15.26
CA SER A 113 11.59 -28.37 -15.40
C SER A 113 10.87 -28.75 -14.09
N ASP A 114 9.78 -29.51 -14.19
CA ASP A 114 8.89 -29.82 -13.05
C ASP A 114 9.66 -30.35 -11.83
N ASP A 115 10.71 -31.16 -12.02
CA ASP A 115 11.52 -31.72 -10.93
C ASP A 115 12.30 -30.66 -10.14
N VAL A 116 12.87 -29.64 -10.81
CA VAL A 116 13.68 -28.59 -10.15
C VAL A 116 12.78 -27.57 -9.49
N GLN A 117 11.66 -27.25 -10.11
CA GLN A 117 10.65 -26.40 -9.54
C GLN A 117 10.09 -27.01 -8.26
N ALA A 118 9.81 -28.32 -8.26
CA ALA A 118 9.36 -29.06 -7.09
C ALA A 118 10.41 -29.06 -5.96
N LEU A 119 11.71 -29.22 -6.29
CA LEU A 119 12.78 -29.18 -5.31
C LEU A 119 12.94 -27.79 -4.67
N ILE A 120 12.98 -26.72 -5.48
CA ILE A 120 13.08 -25.34 -4.98
C ILE A 120 11.85 -24.98 -4.14
N ALA A 121 10.65 -25.35 -4.57
CA ALA A 121 9.42 -25.14 -3.80
C ALA A 121 9.47 -25.87 -2.45
N LYS A 122 9.93 -27.13 -2.44
CA LYS A 122 10.10 -27.91 -1.21
C LYS A 122 11.11 -27.30 -0.26
N LEU A 123 12.25 -26.81 -0.75
CA LEU A 123 13.27 -26.16 0.04
C LEU A 123 12.77 -24.81 0.57
N ASN A 124 12.02 -24.05 -0.22
CA ASN A 124 11.41 -22.79 0.20
C ASN A 124 10.37 -23.03 1.30
N GLN A 125 9.49 -24.04 1.15
CA GLN A 125 8.54 -24.40 2.21
C GLN A 125 9.27 -24.77 3.49
N LYS A 126 10.34 -25.56 3.42
CA LYS A 126 11.17 -25.93 4.56
C LYS A 126 11.83 -24.70 5.24
N LEU A 127 12.22 -23.70 4.45
CA LEU A 127 12.70 -22.41 4.98
C LEU A 127 11.62 -21.64 5.71
N VAL A 128 10.41 -21.59 5.18
CA VAL A 128 9.26 -20.94 5.83
C VAL A 128 8.95 -21.62 7.16
N ASP A 129 8.89 -22.94 7.17
CA ASP A 129 8.62 -23.73 8.39
C ASP A 129 9.69 -23.48 9.45
N LEU A 130 10.98 -23.55 9.08
CA LEU A 130 12.09 -23.29 10.01
C LEU A 130 12.12 -21.84 10.52
N ASN A 131 11.77 -20.85 9.70
CA ASN A 131 11.68 -19.46 10.15
C ASN A 131 10.50 -19.25 11.10
N THR A 132 9.38 -19.96 10.88
CA THR A 132 8.21 -19.95 11.78
C THR A 132 8.58 -20.55 13.13
N ASP A 133 9.26 -21.71 13.14
CA ASP A 133 9.75 -22.34 14.36
C ASP A 133 10.74 -21.44 15.11
N ARG A 134 11.63 -20.78 14.37
CA ARG A 134 12.58 -19.81 14.93
C ARG A 134 11.85 -18.63 15.58
N ALA A 135 10.86 -18.06 14.92
CA ALA A 135 10.05 -16.98 15.47
C ALA A 135 9.33 -17.41 16.76
N ALA A 136 8.77 -18.62 16.77
CA ALA A 136 8.14 -19.19 17.96
C ALA A 136 9.12 -19.38 19.14
N LEU A 137 10.34 -19.84 18.87
CA LEU A 137 11.36 -19.98 19.90
C LEU A 137 11.84 -18.63 20.45
N LEU A 138 11.94 -17.61 19.62
CA LEU A 138 12.37 -16.26 20.04
C LEU A 138 11.35 -15.54 20.94
N ILE A 139 10.11 -16.03 21.04
CA ILE A 139 9.14 -15.53 22.02
C ILE A 139 9.59 -15.87 23.45
N ASN A 140 10.23 -17.05 23.65
CA ASN A 140 10.55 -17.58 24.97
C ASN A 140 12.06 -17.65 25.26
N TYR A 141 12.92 -17.50 24.25
CA TYR A 141 14.36 -17.68 24.36
C TYR A 141 15.13 -16.53 23.71
N MET A 142 16.28 -16.20 24.29
CA MET A 142 17.20 -15.21 23.72
C MET A 142 17.85 -15.74 22.41
N PRO A 143 18.28 -14.86 21.48
CA PRO A 143 18.90 -15.28 20.22
C PRO A 143 20.14 -16.18 20.33
N LYS A 144 20.84 -16.16 21.48
CA LYS A 144 22.02 -17.00 21.76
C LYS A 144 21.68 -18.35 22.42
N HIS A 145 20.40 -18.67 22.61
CA HIS A 145 20.01 -19.94 23.19
C HIS A 145 20.38 -21.12 22.28
N PRO A 146 20.88 -22.26 22.78
CA PRO A 146 21.34 -23.38 21.96
C PRO A 146 20.31 -23.86 20.92
N LEU A 147 19.02 -23.92 21.26
CA LEU A 147 17.96 -24.33 20.35
C LEU A 147 17.76 -23.33 19.18
N VAL A 148 17.92 -22.04 19.44
CA VAL A 148 17.83 -21.01 18.38
C VAL A 148 19.05 -21.09 17.47
N VAL A 149 20.24 -21.26 18.04
CA VAL A 149 21.49 -21.42 17.28
C VAL A 149 21.47 -22.68 16.40
N GLU A 150 20.91 -23.78 16.89
CA GLU A 150 20.75 -25.01 16.12
C GLU A 150 19.79 -24.78 14.93
N LEU A 151 18.71 -24.04 15.16
CA LEU A 151 17.73 -23.74 14.12
C LEU A 151 18.31 -22.77 13.08
N ASP A 152 19.08 -21.78 13.52
CA ASP A 152 19.82 -20.88 12.63
C ASP A 152 20.81 -21.63 11.73
N ALA A 153 21.50 -22.63 12.28
CA ALA A 153 22.38 -23.50 11.52
C ALA A 153 21.60 -24.33 10.46
N LYS A 154 20.42 -24.84 10.79
CA LYS A 154 19.54 -25.55 9.86
C LYS A 154 19.04 -24.62 8.74
N ILE A 155 18.61 -23.41 9.08
CA ILE A 155 18.18 -22.38 8.11
C ILE A 155 19.34 -22.05 7.15
N LEU A 156 20.54 -21.86 7.69
CA LEU A 156 21.73 -21.58 6.89
C LEU A 156 22.06 -22.74 5.93
N SER A 157 21.97 -23.97 6.41
CA SER A 157 22.21 -25.18 5.60
C SER A 157 21.21 -25.27 4.42
N VAL A 158 19.92 -25.07 4.67
CA VAL A 158 18.90 -25.10 3.62
C VAL A 158 19.10 -23.96 2.61
N LYS A 159 19.47 -22.77 3.07
CA LYS A 159 19.82 -21.64 2.18
C LYS A 159 21.03 -21.95 1.30
N GLN A 160 22.07 -22.55 1.88
CA GLN A 160 23.26 -22.96 1.12
C GLN A 160 22.93 -24.02 0.07
N GLU A 161 22.06 -24.97 0.40
CA GLU A 161 21.58 -25.98 -0.55
C GLU A 161 20.81 -25.34 -1.71
N MET A 162 19.90 -24.38 -1.43
CA MET A 162 19.19 -23.62 -2.45
C MET A 162 20.14 -22.80 -3.33
N ILE A 163 21.10 -22.11 -2.73
CA ILE A 163 22.10 -21.31 -3.47
C ILE A 163 22.90 -22.23 -4.42
N LYS A 164 23.37 -23.37 -3.91
CA LYS A 164 24.14 -24.34 -4.70
C LYS A 164 23.35 -24.88 -5.89
N GLU A 165 22.07 -25.20 -5.66
CA GLU A 165 21.21 -25.70 -6.72
C GLU A 165 20.91 -24.64 -7.79
N LEU A 166 20.59 -23.39 -7.37
CA LEU A 166 20.39 -22.28 -8.30
C LEU A 166 21.66 -21.92 -9.08
N GLU A 167 22.84 -21.96 -8.44
CA GLU A 167 24.12 -21.74 -9.13
C GLU A 167 24.41 -22.84 -10.16
N SER A 168 24.15 -24.10 -9.81
CA SER A 168 24.28 -25.23 -10.72
C SER A 168 23.39 -25.05 -11.94
N LYS A 169 22.13 -24.66 -11.73
CA LYS A 169 21.18 -24.42 -12.82
C LYS A 169 21.56 -23.22 -13.69
N LEU A 170 22.03 -22.14 -13.07
CA LEU A 170 22.53 -20.98 -13.82
C LEU A 170 23.72 -21.32 -14.71
N ARG A 171 24.62 -22.21 -14.26
CA ARG A 171 25.72 -22.72 -15.09
C ARG A 171 25.18 -23.52 -16.28
N THR A 172 24.31 -24.49 -16.04
CA THR A 172 23.68 -25.28 -17.11
C THR A 172 22.95 -24.40 -18.13
N MET A 173 22.23 -23.40 -17.66
CA MET A 173 21.55 -22.43 -18.55
C MET A 173 22.55 -21.59 -19.35
N THR A 174 23.67 -21.21 -18.75
CA THR A 174 24.71 -20.46 -19.43
C THR A 174 25.37 -21.30 -20.52
N ASP A 175 25.64 -22.57 -20.24
CA ASP A 175 26.20 -23.50 -21.23
C ASP A 175 25.22 -23.73 -22.39
N ARG A 176 23.93 -23.87 -22.08
CA ARG A 176 22.89 -24.00 -23.12
C ARG A 176 22.74 -22.72 -23.94
N GLU A 177 22.78 -21.54 -23.28
CA GLU A 177 22.77 -20.25 -23.96
C GLU A 177 23.94 -20.11 -24.95
N ASN A 178 25.15 -20.51 -24.53
CA ASN A 178 26.33 -20.48 -25.37
C ASN A 178 26.19 -21.43 -26.55
N ALA A 179 25.69 -22.65 -26.34
CA ALA A 179 25.46 -23.63 -27.41
C ALA A 179 24.43 -23.12 -28.43
N ILE A 180 23.36 -22.46 -27.97
CA ILE A 180 22.37 -21.85 -28.86
C ILE A 180 22.99 -20.70 -29.64
N LYS A 181 23.75 -19.80 -28.98
CA LYS A 181 24.45 -18.68 -29.62
C LYS A 181 25.44 -19.14 -30.68
N GLU A 182 26.19 -20.21 -30.40
CA GLU A 182 27.09 -20.80 -31.35
C GLU A 182 26.34 -21.40 -32.58
N SER A 183 25.20 -22.05 -32.33
CA SER A 183 24.34 -22.58 -33.40
C SER A 183 23.76 -21.46 -34.29
N ILE A 184 23.35 -20.34 -33.64
CA ILE A 184 22.91 -19.12 -34.33
C ILE A 184 24.07 -18.51 -35.13
N GLY A 185 25.28 -18.49 -34.57
CA GLY A 185 26.48 -17.98 -35.22
C GLY A 185 26.80 -18.79 -36.50
N ARG A 186 26.81 -20.11 -36.40
CA ARG A 186 27.01 -21.01 -37.54
C ARG A 186 25.93 -20.86 -38.62
N PHE A 187 24.69 -20.59 -38.22
CA PHE A 187 23.62 -20.27 -39.16
C PHE A 187 23.91 -18.96 -39.90
N LYS A 188 24.27 -17.87 -39.18
CA LYS A 188 24.59 -16.58 -39.80
C LYS A 188 25.76 -16.67 -40.77
N GLU A 189 26.80 -17.42 -40.45
CA GLU A 189 27.95 -17.62 -41.34
C GLU A 189 27.57 -18.42 -42.60
N ARG A 190 26.74 -19.43 -42.45
CA ARG A 190 26.35 -20.35 -43.58
C ARG A 190 25.35 -19.69 -44.53
N TYR A 191 24.50 -18.79 -44.02
CA TYR A 191 23.42 -18.16 -44.76
C TYR A 191 23.56 -16.64 -44.88
N ILE A 192 24.80 -16.16 -44.97
CA ILE A 192 25.15 -14.73 -45.05
C ILE A 192 24.52 -14.00 -46.26
N THR A 193 24.09 -14.77 -47.27
CA THR A 193 23.49 -14.29 -48.54
C THR A 193 21.96 -14.23 -48.51
N LEU A 194 21.31 -14.61 -47.39
CA LEU A 194 19.86 -14.51 -47.30
C LEU A 194 19.39 -13.03 -47.37
N PRO A 195 18.45 -12.71 -48.25
CA PRO A 195 17.90 -11.36 -48.34
C PRO A 195 17.30 -10.92 -46.99
N LYS A 196 17.51 -9.69 -46.57
CA LYS A 196 16.86 -9.13 -45.34
C LYS A 196 15.34 -9.31 -45.37
N ALA A 197 14.76 -9.17 -46.55
CA ALA A 197 13.33 -9.39 -46.77
C ALA A 197 12.86 -10.82 -46.40
N ALA A 198 13.70 -11.84 -46.57
CA ALA A 198 13.36 -13.21 -46.16
C ALA A 198 13.30 -13.39 -44.64
N LEU A 199 14.20 -12.73 -43.90
CA LEU A 199 14.21 -12.73 -42.44
C LEU A 199 12.99 -11.96 -41.89
N GLU A 200 12.63 -10.84 -42.50
CA GLU A 200 11.47 -10.03 -42.13
C GLU A 200 10.17 -10.77 -42.45
N GLN A 201 10.04 -11.38 -43.60
CA GLN A 201 8.89 -12.24 -43.93
C GLN A 201 8.72 -13.36 -42.92
N ALA A 202 9.79 -14.08 -42.56
CA ALA A 202 9.73 -15.15 -41.59
C ALA A 202 9.36 -14.67 -40.18
N SER A 203 9.82 -13.47 -39.81
CA SER A 203 9.40 -12.84 -38.52
C SER A 203 7.92 -12.54 -38.49
N LEU A 204 7.37 -11.97 -39.55
CA LEU A 204 5.94 -11.67 -39.70
C LEU A 204 5.09 -12.96 -39.77
N GLU A 205 5.55 -13.97 -40.49
CA GLU A 205 4.87 -15.29 -40.55
C GLU A 205 4.86 -15.97 -39.18
N ARG A 206 5.94 -15.86 -38.40
CA ARG A 206 6.00 -16.35 -37.03
C ARG A 206 5.01 -15.62 -36.12
N GLU A 207 4.94 -14.30 -36.23
CA GLU A 207 4.02 -13.49 -35.44
C GLU A 207 2.56 -13.86 -35.72
N VAL A 208 2.20 -14.03 -37.00
CA VAL A 208 0.88 -14.52 -37.40
C VAL A 208 0.62 -15.90 -36.81
N LYS A 209 1.60 -16.82 -36.89
CA LYS A 209 1.46 -18.18 -36.35
C LYS A 209 1.26 -18.17 -34.83
N ILE A 210 2.09 -17.42 -34.09
CA ILE A 210 1.97 -17.30 -32.62
C ILE A 210 0.61 -16.75 -32.22
N ASN A 211 0.18 -15.65 -32.83
CA ASN A 211 -1.11 -15.03 -32.55
C ASN A 211 -2.26 -15.99 -32.97
N GLY A 212 -2.12 -16.72 -34.08
CA GLY A 212 -3.09 -17.71 -34.51
C GLY A 212 -3.22 -18.90 -33.56
N ASP A 213 -2.10 -19.47 -33.10
CA ASP A 213 -2.08 -20.56 -32.13
C ASP A 213 -2.66 -20.12 -30.77
N LEU A 214 -2.32 -18.89 -30.34
CA LEU A 214 -2.86 -18.31 -29.12
C LEU A 214 -4.37 -18.06 -29.23
N TYR A 215 -4.84 -17.53 -30.37
CA TYR A 215 -6.26 -17.34 -30.66
C TYR A 215 -7.01 -18.69 -30.64
N ALA A 216 -6.47 -19.71 -31.30
CA ALA A 216 -7.06 -21.05 -31.31
C ALA A 216 -7.17 -21.64 -29.89
N THR A 217 -6.11 -21.48 -29.08
CA THR A 217 -6.06 -21.97 -27.71
C THR A 217 -7.09 -21.22 -26.81
N LEU A 218 -7.15 -19.90 -26.92
CA LEU A 218 -8.13 -19.10 -26.17
C LEU A 218 -9.57 -19.39 -26.61
N LYS A 219 -9.80 -19.61 -27.91
CA LYS A 219 -11.10 -20.01 -28.46
C LYS A 219 -11.54 -21.37 -27.92
N GLN A 220 -10.62 -22.32 -27.86
CA GLN A 220 -10.87 -23.65 -27.25
C GLN A 220 -11.21 -23.47 -25.75
N LYS A 221 -10.44 -22.67 -25.01
CA LYS A 221 -10.71 -22.39 -23.60
C LYS A 221 -12.05 -21.71 -23.40
N HIS A 222 -12.40 -20.75 -24.25
CA HIS A 222 -13.71 -20.09 -24.22
C HIS A 222 -14.86 -21.10 -24.42
N GLN A 223 -14.71 -22.02 -25.38
CA GLN A 223 -15.70 -23.08 -25.57
C GLN A 223 -15.79 -24.03 -24.36
N GLU A 224 -14.66 -24.39 -23.75
CA GLU A 224 -14.63 -25.17 -22.51
C GLU A 224 -15.41 -24.49 -21.37
N PHE A 225 -15.23 -23.16 -21.18
CA PHE A 225 -15.99 -22.40 -20.18
C PHE A 225 -17.48 -22.30 -20.53
N LEU A 226 -17.85 -22.21 -21.81
CA LEU A 226 -19.25 -22.25 -22.22
C LEU A 226 -19.89 -23.61 -21.88
N ILE A 227 -19.18 -24.72 -22.11
CA ILE A 227 -19.63 -26.06 -21.77
C ILE A 227 -19.79 -26.21 -20.26
N ARG A 228 -18.75 -25.83 -19.49
CA ARG A 228 -18.78 -25.88 -18.02
C ARG A 228 -19.88 -25.00 -17.42
N GLY A 229 -20.14 -23.83 -18.03
CA GLY A 229 -21.24 -22.96 -17.60
C GLY A 229 -22.62 -23.52 -17.93
N ALA A 230 -22.75 -24.38 -18.96
CA ALA A 230 -23.98 -25.06 -19.32
C ALA A 230 -24.21 -26.34 -18.47
N GLU A 231 -23.15 -26.98 -17.99
CA GLU A 231 -23.21 -28.11 -17.07
C GLU A 231 -23.52 -27.61 -15.66
N ARG A 232 -24.80 -27.55 -15.29
CA ARG A 232 -25.24 -27.34 -13.92
C ARG A 232 -24.91 -28.56 -13.07
N ILE A 233 -23.65 -28.76 -12.74
CA ILE A 233 -23.21 -29.86 -11.87
C ILE A 233 -23.53 -29.45 -10.42
N GLU A 234 -24.55 -30.04 -9.85
CA GLU A 234 -24.80 -29.99 -8.41
C GLU A 234 -23.77 -30.89 -7.71
N GLU A 235 -22.62 -30.31 -7.29
CA GLU A 235 -21.64 -31.06 -6.46
C GLU A 235 -22.10 -31.27 -5.02
N VAL A 236 -23.04 -30.44 -4.56
CA VAL A 236 -23.61 -30.54 -3.21
C VAL A 236 -25.02 -31.13 -3.35
N SER A 237 -25.16 -32.41 -3.09
CA SER A 237 -26.46 -33.08 -2.98
C SER A 237 -26.80 -33.29 -1.52
N ILE A 238 -28.05 -33.02 -1.14
CA ILE A 238 -28.57 -33.36 0.17
C ILE A 238 -28.83 -34.88 0.18
N ILE A 239 -27.95 -35.63 0.85
CA ILE A 239 -28.04 -37.08 0.92
C ILE A 239 -29.30 -37.52 1.68
N GLU A 240 -29.59 -36.82 2.76
CA GLU A 240 -30.74 -37.11 3.59
C GLU A 240 -31.27 -35.81 4.24
N PRO A 241 -32.52 -35.41 3.97
CA PRO A 241 -33.10 -34.23 4.62
C PRO A 241 -33.36 -34.48 6.10
N ALA A 242 -33.15 -33.45 6.91
CA ALA A 242 -33.42 -33.55 8.34
C ALA A 242 -34.91 -33.72 8.61
N VAL A 243 -35.25 -34.80 9.27
CA VAL A 243 -36.65 -35.15 9.65
C VAL A 243 -36.89 -34.79 11.13
N THR A 244 -38.05 -34.26 11.44
CA THR A 244 -38.43 -34.03 12.84
C THR A 244 -38.61 -35.37 13.54
N PRO A 245 -37.81 -35.64 14.58
CA PRO A 245 -38.01 -36.88 15.34
C PRO A 245 -39.39 -36.90 16.01
N GLY A 246 -40.09 -38.02 15.88
CA GLY A 246 -41.46 -38.21 16.40
C GLY A 246 -41.58 -38.21 17.94
N SER A 247 -40.44 -38.33 18.62
CA SER A 247 -40.34 -38.17 20.08
C SER A 247 -38.91 -37.78 20.48
N PRO A 248 -38.73 -36.93 21.50
CA PRO A 248 -37.40 -36.59 21.98
C PRO A 248 -36.73 -37.82 22.59
N LYS A 249 -35.65 -38.31 22.00
CA LYS A 249 -34.89 -39.49 22.44
C LYS A 249 -34.27 -39.35 23.83
N ASN A 250 -34.12 -38.14 24.32
CA ASN A 250 -33.65 -37.87 25.68
C ASN A 250 -34.41 -36.66 26.23
N ALA A 251 -35.12 -36.83 27.33
CA ALA A 251 -35.69 -35.71 28.07
C ALA A 251 -34.53 -34.80 28.53
N PRO A 252 -34.54 -33.52 28.17
CA PRO A 252 -33.44 -32.65 28.55
C PRO A 252 -33.37 -32.53 30.07
N LYS A 253 -32.25 -32.96 30.66
CA LYS A 253 -31.94 -32.66 32.06
C LYS A 253 -31.68 -31.16 32.16
N ALA A 254 -32.72 -30.36 32.35
CA ALA A 254 -32.68 -28.91 32.27
C ALA A 254 -31.59 -28.30 33.15
N THR A 255 -31.40 -28.79 34.35
CA THR A 255 -30.39 -28.33 35.29
C THR A 255 -28.96 -28.64 34.82
N LEU A 256 -28.73 -29.85 34.31
CA LEU A 256 -27.40 -30.24 33.80
C LEU A 256 -27.03 -29.47 32.51
N ASN A 257 -28.04 -29.31 31.63
CA ASN A 257 -27.83 -28.55 30.38
C ASN A 257 -27.58 -27.06 30.67
N LEU A 258 -28.25 -26.49 31.69
CA LEU A 258 -28.07 -25.11 32.09
C LEU A 258 -26.66 -24.87 32.69
N MET A 259 -26.19 -25.79 33.53
CA MET A 259 -24.83 -25.75 34.07
C MET A 259 -23.76 -25.91 32.96
N LEU A 260 -23.98 -26.88 32.07
CA LEU A 260 -23.01 -27.14 31.00
C LEU A 260 -22.96 -25.99 29.98
N SER A 261 -24.15 -25.45 29.61
CA SER A 261 -24.21 -24.31 28.69
C SER A 261 -23.65 -23.02 29.32
N SER A 262 -23.85 -22.81 30.64
CA SER A 262 -23.22 -21.69 31.34
C SER A 262 -21.70 -21.84 31.37
N LEU A 263 -21.18 -23.03 31.68
CA LEU A 263 -19.74 -23.30 31.68
C LEU A 263 -19.13 -23.12 30.29
N ILE A 264 -19.76 -23.66 29.26
CA ILE A 264 -19.34 -23.51 27.87
C ILE A 264 -19.41 -22.03 27.42
N GLY A 265 -20.47 -21.33 27.83
CA GLY A 265 -20.64 -19.91 27.51
C GLY A 265 -19.53 -19.03 28.10
N VAL A 266 -19.16 -19.29 29.36
CA VAL A 266 -18.05 -18.62 30.02
C VAL A 266 -16.71 -18.95 29.31
N LEU A 267 -16.48 -20.22 29.01
CA LEU A 267 -15.25 -20.66 28.34
C LEU A 267 -15.13 -20.10 26.91
N LEU A 268 -16.24 -20.10 26.16
CA LEU A 268 -16.31 -19.45 24.84
C LEU A 268 -16.11 -17.93 24.94
N GLY A 269 -16.69 -17.29 25.96
CA GLY A 269 -16.48 -15.87 26.24
C GLY A 269 -15.01 -15.54 26.51
N PHE A 270 -14.32 -16.37 27.31
CA PHE A 270 -12.88 -16.24 27.54
C PHE A 270 -12.06 -16.43 26.26
N VAL A 271 -12.37 -17.48 25.48
CA VAL A 271 -11.67 -17.73 24.20
C VAL A 271 -11.89 -16.57 23.22
N LEU A 272 -13.13 -16.08 23.08
CA LEU A 272 -13.42 -14.95 22.21
C LEU A 272 -12.75 -13.65 22.68
N ALA A 273 -12.72 -13.40 23.99
CA ALA A 273 -12.02 -12.26 24.56
C ALA A 273 -10.50 -12.37 24.29
N PHE A 274 -9.92 -13.54 24.52
CA PHE A 274 -8.50 -13.79 24.27
C PHE A 274 -8.15 -13.70 22.78
N VAL A 275 -9.00 -14.24 21.90
CA VAL A 275 -8.82 -14.13 20.45
C VAL A 275 -8.89 -12.66 20.03
N ARG A 276 -9.89 -11.91 20.53
CA ARG A 276 -10.01 -10.48 20.23
C ARG A 276 -8.78 -9.70 20.70
N GLU A 277 -8.29 -9.96 21.91
CA GLU A 277 -7.09 -9.33 22.46
C GLU A 277 -5.81 -9.72 21.68
N SER A 278 -5.69 -11.00 21.29
CA SER A 278 -4.56 -11.48 20.48
C SER A 278 -4.53 -10.88 19.06
N PHE A 279 -5.68 -10.52 18.52
CA PHE A 279 -5.77 -9.84 17.21
C PHE A 279 -5.68 -8.32 17.31
N ASP A 280 -5.76 -7.76 18.54
CA ASP A 280 -5.50 -6.33 18.73
C ASP A 280 -4.00 -6.07 18.66
N THR A 281 -3.54 -5.74 17.46
CA THR A 281 -2.16 -5.35 17.18
C THR A 281 -1.92 -3.85 17.39
N SER A 282 -2.87 -3.11 17.98
CA SER A 282 -2.70 -1.69 18.27
C SER A 282 -1.68 -1.48 19.39
N ILE A 283 -0.98 -0.35 19.33
CA ILE A 283 -0.09 0.08 20.42
C ILE A 283 -0.92 0.92 21.35
N GLY A 284 -1.15 0.44 22.57
CA GLY A 284 -2.06 1.04 23.56
C GLY A 284 -1.41 2.00 24.55
N THR A 285 -0.09 2.21 24.50
CA THR A 285 0.63 3.11 25.43
C THR A 285 1.65 3.97 24.70
N ILE A 286 1.96 5.14 25.27
CA ILE A 286 2.95 6.08 24.72
C ILE A 286 4.32 5.41 24.71
N GLU A 287 4.72 4.81 25.82
CA GLU A 287 5.98 4.08 25.99
C GLU A 287 6.10 2.93 24.98
N GLY A 288 4.98 2.24 24.72
CA GLY A 288 4.93 1.17 23.72
C GLY A 288 5.19 1.68 22.30
N VAL A 289 4.77 2.90 21.95
CA VAL A 289 5.07 3.52 20.65
C VAL A 289 6.56 3.88 20.57
N GLU A 290 7.12 4.49 21.60
CA GLU A 290 8.53 4.89 21.65
C GLU A 290 9.47 3.68 21.60
N GLU A 291 9.19 2.66 22.39
CA GLU A 291 9.98 1.42 22.42
C GLU A 291 9.92 0.68 21.08
N PHE A 292 8.74 0.64 20.48
CA PHE A 292 8.52 -0.04 19.21
C PHE A 292 9.12 0.70 18.02
N LEU A 293 8.91 2.01 17.94
CA LEU A 293 9.42 2.82 16.83
C LEU A 293 10.85 3.30 17.06
N LYS A 294 11.34 3.33 18.29
CA LYS A 294 12.64 3.92 18.67
C LYS A 294 12.79 5.36 18.17
N VAL A 295 11.69 6.11 18.23
CA VAL A 295 11.64 7.56 17.99
C VAL A 295 10.77 8.19 19.07
N PRO A 296 11.05 9.44 19.48
CA PRO A 296 10.31 10.09 20.58
C PRO A 296 8.87 10.37 20.17
N VAL A 297 7.95 10.28 21.14
CA VAL A 297 6.60 10.82 21.01
C VAL A 297 6.65 12.33 21.28
N LEU A 298 6.44 13.10 20.21
CA LEU A 298 6.47 14.57 20.28
C LEU A 298 5.25 15.16 20.97
N GLY A 299 4.11 14.48 20.89
CA GLY A 299 2.89 14.95 21.50
C GLY A 299 1.73 14.00 21.33
N VAL A 300 0.74 14.20 22.20
CA VAL A 300 -0.50 13.44 22.21
C VAL A 300 -1.65 14.42 21.98
N ILE A 301 -2.36 14.22 20.88
CA ILE A 301 -3.55 15.02 20.57
C ILE A 301 -4.79 14.20 20.97
N PRO A 302 -5.53 14.68 21.97
CA PRO A 302 -6.70 13.98 22.45
C PRO A 302 -7.82 13.94 21.43
N ARG A 303 -8.73 13.01 21.63
CA ARG A 303 -9.96 12.92 20.83
C ARG A 303 -10.80 14.19 21.05
N VAL A 304 -11.21 14.80 19.96
CA VAL A 304 -12.07 15.99 19.99
C VAL A 304 -13.47 15.58 20.48
N ASP A 305 -13.93 16.18 21.56
CA ASP A 305 -15.34 16.13 21.92
C ASP A 305 -16.11 17.18 21.12
N HIS A 306 -16.83 16.72 20.11
CA HIS A 306 -17.60 17.60 19.21
C HIS A 306 -18.59 18.49 19.97
N LYS A 307 -19.16 18.05 21.10
CA LYS A 307 -20.10 18.83 21.89
C LYS A 307 -19.43 19.98 22.63
N GLU A 308 -18.25 19.75 23.22
CA GLU A 308 -17.49 20.81 23.90
C GLU A 308 -17.01 21.88 22.91
N VAL A 309 -16.49 21.43 21.76
CA VAL A 309 -16.01 22.34 20.70
C VAL A 309 -17.17 23.14 20.09
N GLU A 310 -18.30 22.52 19.83
CA GLU A 310 -19.51 23.21 19.35
C GLU A 310 -19.99 24.29 20.33
N GLN A 311 -19.93 24.01 21.64
CA GLN A 311 -20.26 24.99 22.68
C GLN A 311 -19.24 26.13 22.71
N ALA A 312 -17.95 25.83 22.53
CA ALA A 312 -16.90 26.86 22.50
C ALA A 312 -17.08 27.76 21.25
N ILE A 313 -17.36 27.18 20.09
CA ILE A 313 -17.64 27.92 18.86
C ILE A 313 -18.88 28.81 19.03
N LYS A 314 -19.98 28.31 19.59
CA LYS A 314 -21.21 29.08 19.83
C LYS A 314 -21.02 30.24 20.78
N LYS A 315 -20.06 30.17 21.71
CA LYS A 315 -19.71 31.32 22.59
C LYS A 315 -18.98 32.43 21.83
N VAL A 316 -18.19 32.08 20.85
CA VAL A 316 -17.44 33.04 20.02
C VAL A 316 -18.31 33.56 18.86
N PHE A 317 -19.17 32.72 18.32
CA PHE A 317 -20.10 33.01 17.22
C PHE A 317 -21.54 32.83 17.70
N PRO A 318 -22.18 33.87 18.27
CA PRO A 318 -23.56 33.77 18.75
C PRO A 318 -24.61 33.65 17.64
N GLU A 319 -24.26 33.98 16.39
CA GLU A 319 -25.11 33.77 15.23
C GLU A 319 -25.15 32.29 14.83
N THR A 320 -26.27 31.84 14.26
CA THR A 320 -26.44 30.48 13.81
C THR A 320 -25.55 30.22 12.58
N LEU A 321 -24.47 29.48 12.82
CA LEU A 321 -23.60 28.97 11.75
C LEU A 321 -24.31 27.83 11.02
N ASP A 322 -24.09 27.73 9.71
CA ASP A 322 -24.50 26.56 8.95
C ASP A 322 -23.70 25.31 9.35
N ALA A 323 -24.24 24.15 9.04
CA ALA A 323 -23.61 22.88 9.46
C ALA A 323 -22.21 22.68 8.85
N GLU A 324 -21.97 23.19 7.63
CA GLU A 324 -20.69 23.11 6.94
C GLU A 324 -19.62 23.97 7.65
N SER A 325 -19.96 25.20 7.99
CA SER A 325 -19.09 26.12 8.74
C SER A 325 -18.80 25.60 10.14
N MET A 326 -19.79 25.03 10.83
CA MET A 326 -19.61 24.42 12.15
C MET A 326 -18.64 23.24 12.10
N GLU A 327 -18.75 22.38 11.08
CA GLU A 327 -17.81 21.26 10.91
C GLU A 327 -16.39 21.74 10.61
N LEU A 328 -16.23 22.74 9.76
CA LEU A 328 -14.91 23.34 9.47
C LEU A 328 -14.28 23.91 10.74
N LEU A 329 -15.00 24.74 11.48
CA LEU A 329 -14.51 25.37 12.70
C LEU A 329 -14.19 24.34 13.81
N SER A 330 -14.98 23.27 13.92
CA SER A 330 -14.75 22.24 14.93
C SER A 330 -13.41 21.53 14.79
N ARG A 331 -12.79 21.60 13.63
CA ARG A 331 -11.47 21.01 13.35
C ARG A 331 -10.30 21.95 13.66
N LEU A 332 -10.59 23.23 13.94
CA LEU A 332 -9.60 24.29 14.19
C LEU A 332 -9.58 24.70 15.68
N ALA A 333 -9.53 23.70 16.56
CA ALA A 333 -9.64 23.91 18.02
C ALA A 333 -8.71 24.99 18.61
N PRO A 334 -7.41 25.13 18.21
CA PRO A 334 -6.54 26.18 18.76
C PRO A 334 -6.99 27.60 18.46
N LEU A 335 -7.85 27.82 17.46
CA LEU A 335 -8.37 29.19 17.17
C LEU A 335 -9.47 29.63 18.13
N PHE A 336 -10.29 28.70 18.62
CA PHE A 336 -11.53 29.04 19.34
C PHE A 336 -11.52 28.64 20.80
N ASP A 337 -10.81 27.58 21.15
CA ASP A 337 -10.73 27.09 22.53
C ASP A 337 -9.28 27.09 23.02
N LEU A 338 -8.77 28.31 23.25
CA LEU A 338 -7.39 28.49 23.74
C LEU A 338 -7.09 27.79 25.06
N LYS A 339 -8.10 27.48 25.87
CA LYS A 339 -7.95 26.76 27.14
C LYS A 339 -8.36 25.30 27.06
N GLY A 340 -8.78 24.83 25.89
CA GLY A 340 -9.21 23.47 25.68
C GLY A 340 -8.06 22.47 25.69
N VAL A 341 -8.37 21.23 26.04
CA VAL A 341 -7.39 20.14 26.14
C VAL A 341 -6.70 19.86 24.81
N VAL A 342 -7.42 20.02 23.71
CA VAL A 342 -6.86 19.85 22.35
C VAL A 342 -5.85 20.94 22.02
N ALA A 343 -6.17 22.21 22.35
CA ALA A 343 -5.24 23.32 22.14
C ALA A 343 -3.98 23.15 22.98
N GLU A 344 -4.12 22.66 24.23
CA GLU A 344 -2.98 22.38 25.09
C GLU A 344 -2.12 21.24 24.55
N GLY A 345 -2.74 20.20 23.95
CA GLY A 345 -2.04 19.15 23.24
C GLY A 345 -1.16 19.68 22.10
N TYR A 346 -1.64 20.66 21.32
CA TYR A 346 -0.85 21.32 20.27
C TYR A 346 0.24 22.23 20.83
N ARG A 347 0.03 22.90 21.96
CA ARG A 347 1.08 23.67 22.64
C ARG A 347 2.19 22.77 23.16
N SER A 348 1.85 21.69 23.81
CA SER A 348 2.82 20.67 24.24
C SER A 348 3.59 20.10 23.08
N LEU A 349 2.89 19.75 21.99
CA LEU A 349 3.52 19.27 20.75
C LEU A 349 4.50 20.31 20.19
N LYS A 350 4.13 21.59 20.13
CA LYS A 350 5.02 22.67 19.69
C LYS A 350 6.29 22.74 20.53
N VAL A 351 6.16 22.71 21.86
CA VAL A 351 7.30 22.79 22.78
C VAL A 351 8.22 21.59 22.60
N ASN A 352 7.67 20.38 22.57
CA ASN A 352 8.46 19.16 22.38
C ASN A 352 9.13 19.10 21.00
N LEU A 353 8.46 19.59 19.96
CA LEU A 353 9.04 19.72 18.63
C LEU A 353 10.24 20.69 18.63
N GLN A 354 10.15 21.83 19.34
CA GLN A 354 11.25 22.75 19.49
C GLN A 354 12.44 22.09 20.21
N PHE A 355 12.20 21.32 21.26
CA PHE A 355 13.25 20.57 21.96
C PHE A 355 13.87 19.48 21.09
N ALA A 356 13.07 18.74 20.32
CA ALA A 356 13.56 17.71 19.41
C ALA A 356 14.41 18.27 18.26
N CYS A 357 14.27 19.56 17.96
CA CYS A 357 15.02 20.25 16.90
C CYS A 357 16.16 21.14 17.41
N LEU A 358 16.50 21.12 18.73
CA LEU A 358 17.52 22.02 19.29
C LEU A 358 18.92 21.80 18.70
N ASP A 359 19.27 20.56 18.38
CA ASP A 359 20.60 20.21 17.86
C ASP A 359 20.77 20.49 16.37
N ARG A 360 19.73 20.88 15.68
CA ARG A 360 19.72 21.18 14.24
C ARG A 360 18.82 22.38 13.96
N ALA A 361 19.30 23.25 13.06
CA ALA A 361 18.47 24.34 12.56
C ALA A 361 17.41 23.79 11.61
N VAL A 362 16.29 23.32 12.15
CA VAL A 362 15.16 22.77 11.38
C VAL A 362 14.25 23.92 10.95
N LYS A 363 14.16 24.12 9.62
CA LYS A 363 13.29 25.10 8.97
C LYS A 363 12.17 24.47 8.16
N SER A 364 12.30 23.20 7.80
CA SER A 364 11.28 22.47 7.03
C SER A 364 10.94 21.13 7.67
N LEU A 365 9.65 20.87 7.80
CA LEU A 365 9.12 19.62 8.37
C LEU A 365 8.02 19.06 7.47
N SER A 366 8.13 17.80 7.09
CA SER A 366 7.03 17.07 6.46
C SER A 366 6.25 16.27 7.50
N PHE A 367 4.95 16.21 7.30
CA PHE A 367 4.03 15.43 8.12
C PHE A 367 3.45 14.29 7.29
N ALA A 368 3.68 13.07 7.71
CA ALA A 368 3.23 11.88 7.03
C ALA A 368 2.58 10.90 8.00
N SER A 369 1.81 9.95 7.50
CA SER A 369 1.23 8.85 8.29
C SER A 369 1.38 7.53 7.57
N ALA A 370 1.23 6.43 8.27
CA ALA A 370 1.28 5.12 7.64
C ALA A 370 0.10 4.89 6.68
N GLY A 371 -1.12 5.28 7.07
CA GLY A 371 -2.34 5.09 6.29
C GLY A 371 -3.20 6.34 6.15
N LEU A 372 -4.38 6.13 5.55
CA LEU A 372 -5.34 7.20 5.29
C LEU A 372 -6.09 7.63 6.57
N GLY A 373 -6.36 8.94 6.67
CA GLY A 373 -7.27 9.50 7.67
C GLY A 373 -6.75 9.45 9.11
N GLU A 374 -5.44 9.40 9.34
CA GLU A 374 -4.80 9.42 10.67
C GLU A 374 -4.67 10.82 11.28
N GLY A 375 -5.22 11.84 10.66
CA GLY A 375 -5.23 13.20 11.21
C GLY A 375 -4.08 14.10 10.78
N LYS A 376 -3.24 13.71 9.81
CA LYS A 376 -2.09 14.51 9.31
C LYS A 376 -2.43 15.98 9.07
N THR A 377 -3.29 16.23 8.08
CA THR A 377 -3.68 17.59 7.68
C THR A 377 -4.25 18.40 8.84
N THR A 378 -5.06 17.77 9.72
CA THR A 378 -5.58 18.42 10.92
C THR A 378 -4.43 18.79 11.88
N THR A 379 -3.48 17.89 12.06
CA THR A 379 -2.30 18.12 12.92
C THR A 379 -1.44 19.24 12.35
N VAL A 380 -1.16 19.23 11.04
CA VAL A 380 -0.37 20.28 10.37
C VAL A 380 -1.00 21.64 10.55
N ILE A 381 -2.29 21.78 10.22
CA ILE A 381 -2.99 23.07 10.29
C ILE A 381 -3.02 23.60 11.74
N ASN A 382 -3.45 22.78 12.69
CA ASN A 382 -3.58 23.23 14.09
C ASN A 382 -2.22 23.53 14.73
N LEU A 383 -1.18 22.75 14.42
CA LEU A 383 0.18 23.04 14.88
C LEU A 383 0.72 24.32 14.24
N ALA A 384 0.49 24.53 12.94
CA ALA A 384 0.90 25.75 12.25
C ALA A 384 0.25 27.00 12.85
N ILE A 385 -1.05 26.93 13.13
CA ILE A 385 -1.79 27.99 13.85
C ILE A 385 -1.15 28.25 15.21
N THR A 386 -0.90 27.20 16.01
CA THR A 386 -0.32 27.29 17.35
C THR A 386 1.08 27.91 17.32
N ILE A 387 1.88 27.64 16.28
CA ILE A 387 3.22 28.23 16.13
C ILE A 387 3.12 29.68 15.64
N ALA A 388 2.20 29.99 14.73
CA ALA A 388 1.97 31.33 14.22
C ALA A 388 1.48 32.28 15.29
N GLN A 389 0.69 31.78 16.26
CA GLN A 389 0.24 32.54 17.43
C GLN A 389 1.39 33.05 18.33
N ASP A 390 2.55 32.40 18.27
CA ASP A 390 3.77 32.87 18.98
C ASP A 390 4.57 33.91 18.15
N GLY A 391 4.04 34.40 17.03
CA GLY A 391 4.68 35.40 16.20
C GLY A 391 5.69 34.86 15.18
N ARG A 392 5.82 33.54 15.04
CA ARG A 392 6.68 32.91 14.01
C ARG A 392 5.96 32.87 12.67
N ARG A 393 6.68 33.21 11.61
CA ARG A 393 6.17 33.10 10.23
C ARG A 393 6.17 31.65 9.81
N VAL A 394 4.99 31.08 9.61
CA VAL A 394 4.78 29.67 9.26
C VAL A 394 4.17 29.56 7.87
N LEU A 395 4.74 28.72 7.04
CA LEU A 395 4.17 28.34 5.75
C LEU A 395 3.69 26.89 5.80
N VAL A 396 2.43 26.67 5.47
CA VAL A 396 1.87 25.32 5.22
C VAL A 396 1.83 25.06 3.72
N VAL A 397 2.39 23.94 3.29
CA VAL A 397 2.38 23.49 1.88
C VAL A 397 1.58 22.19 1.77
N ASP A 398 0.49 22.23 1.01
CA ASP A 398 -0.32 21.02 0.71
C ASP A 398 0.36 20.20 -0.39
N ALA A 399 1.14 19.21 0.00
CA ALA A 399 1.82 18.29 -0.89
C ALA A 399 1.04 16.96 -1.09
N ASP A 400 -0.19 16.83 -0.57
CA ASP A 400 -1.08 15.73 -0.94
C ASP A 400 -1.78 16.01 -2.27
N LEU A 401 -1.04 15.97 -3.37
CA LEU A 401 -1.56 16.20 -4.72
C LEU A 401 -2.50 15.10 -5.21
N ARG A 402 -2.82 14.11 -4.37
CA ARG A 402 -3.77 13.03 -4.68
C ARG A 402 -5.12 13.24 -4.03
N LYS A 403 -5.13 13.64 -2.76
CA LYS A 403 -6.34 13.92 -1.99
C LYS A 403 -6.11 15.15 -1.11
N PRO A 404 -5.95 16.33 -1.75
CA PRO A 404 -5.68 17.55 -1.01
C PRO A 404 -6.83 17.88 -0.06
N ALA A 405 -6.48 18.38 1.10
CA ALA A 405 -7.47 18.68 2.12
C ALA A 405 -7.26 20.02 2.82
N VAL A 406 -6.10 20.65 2.67
CA VAL A 406 -5.78 21.94 3.32
C VAL A 406 -6.73 23.02 2.84
N ASN A 407 -6.94 23.14 1.52
CA ASN A 407 -7.84 24.13 0.95
C ASN A 407 -9.28 24.00 1.48
N SER A 408 -9.83 22.80 1.51
CA SER A 408 -11.20 22.56 1.97
C SER A 408 -11.36 22.77 3.48
N ARG A 409 -10.31 22.50 4.29
CA ARG A 409 -10.33 22.66 5.75
C ARG A 409 -10.17 24.12 6.19
N LEU A 410 -9.60 24.95 5.34
CA LEU A 410 -9.39 26.38 5.61
C LEU A 410 -10.29 27.29 4.77
N GLY A 411 -11.15 26.71 3.90
CA GLY A 411 -12.03 27.47 3.02
C GLY A 411 -11.29 28.24 1.92
N LEU A 412 -10.07 27.84 1.58
CA LEU A 412 -9.20 28.50 0.60
C LEU A 412 -9.47 28.02 -0.84
N LYS A 413 -9.06 28.84 -1.80
CA LYS A 413 -9.02 28.41 -3.20
C LYS A 413 -7.93 27.35 -3.39
N ARG A 414 -8.24 26.29 -4.14
CA ARG A 414 -7.25 25.23 -4.41
C ARG A 414 -6.22 25.67 -5.46
N GLU A 415 -6.67 26.41 -6.47
CA GLU A 415 -5.88 26.81 -7.64
C GLU A 415 -5.79 28.33 -7.76
N PRO A 416 -4.63 28.89 -8.14
CA PRO A 416 -3.34 28.21 -8.35
C PRO A 416 -2.68 27.81 -7.03
N GLY A 417 -1.77 26.80 -7.06
CA GLY A 417 -1.08 26.28 -5.87
C GLY A 417 0.26 25.61 -6.20
N LEU A 418 0.62 24.61 -5.42
CA LEU A 418 1.91 23.92 -5.49
C LEU A 418 2.19 23.33 -6.89
N SER A 419 1.22 22.71 -7.51
CA SER A 419 1.40 22.07 -8.82
C SER A 419 1.77 23.09 -9.91
N GLU A 420 1.17 24.28 -9.93
CA GLU A 420 1.50 25.34 -10.88
C GLU A 420 2.92 25.84 -10.68
N VAL A 421 3.38 25.93 -9.43
CA VAL A 421 4.77 26.29 -9.12
C VAL A 421 5.75 25.23 -9.64
N LEU A 422 5.44 23.95 -9.38
CA LEU A 422 6.31 22.83 -9.79
C LEU A 422 6.34 22.62 -11.31
N VAL A 423 5.26 22.93 -12.01
CA VAL A 423 5.23 22.98 -13.48
C VAL A 423 6.02 24.21 -13.99
N GLY A 424 6.02 25.31 -13.24
CA GLY A 424 6.69 26.57 -13.59
C GLY A 424 5.75 27.55 -14.30
N THR A 425 4.44 27.37 -14.16
CA THR A 425 3.40 28.28 -14.70
C THR A 425 3.07 29.42 -13.73
N ALA A 426 3.44 29.31 -12.46
CA ALA A 426 3.29 30.35 -11.45
C ALA A 426 4.56 30.48 -10.60
N GLN A 427 4.80 31.70 -10.08
CA GLN A 427 5.83 31.92 -9.06
C GLN A 427 5.27 31.52 -7.69
N TRP A 428 6.11 30.95 -6.83
CA TRP A 428 5.63 30.47 -5.52
C TRP A 428 5.02 31.60 -4.66
N LYS A 429 5.54 32.83 -4.79
CA LYS A 429 5.01 34.00 -4.05
C LYS A 429 3.61 34.40 -4.48
N ASP A 430 3.25 34.14 -5.72
CA ASP A 430 1.93 34.50 -6.28
C ASP A 430 0.82 33.52 -5.88
N VAL A 431 1.19 32.33 -5.41
CA VAL A 431 0.22 31.29 -5.01
C VAL A 431 0.07 31.18 -3.49
N VAL A 432 0.85 31.97 -2.74
CA VAL A 432 0.72 32.04 -1.27
C VAL A 432 -0.58 32.72 -0.90
N GLN A 433 -1.39 32.03 -0.11
CA GLN A 433 -2.62 32.55 0.49
C GLN A 433 -2.35 32.86 1.97
N THR A 434 -2.92 33.98 2.44
CA THR A 434 -2.68 34.51 3.78
C THR A 434 -4.01 34.70 4.53
N ALA A 435 -3.96 35.25 5.73
CA ALA A 435 -5.14 35.52 6.55
C ALA A 435 -6.28 36.28 5.79
N PRO A 436 -6.00 37.33 4.98
CA PRO A 436 -7.03 37.96 4.16
C PRO A 436 -7.75 37.02 3.17
N ASP A 437 -7.05 36.00 2.63
CA ASP A 437 -7.64 35.03 1.69
C ASP A 437 -8.57 34.04 2.39
N LEU A 438 -8.27 33.72 3.68
CA LEU A 438 -9.15 32.95 4.56
C LEU A 438 -10.49 33.67 4.79
N MET A 439 -10.49 35.02 4.78
CA MET A 439 -11.69 35.85 4.93
C MET A 439 -12.57 35.85 3.68
N LEU A 440 -11.94 35.92 2.51
CA LEU A 440 -12.64 35.91 1.23
C LEU A 440 -13.22 34.54 0.90
N GLY A 441 -12.81 33.49 1.63
CA GLY A 441 -13.34 32.13 1.55
C GLY A 441 -14.66 31.96 2.33
N LYS A 442 -15.11 30.70 2.42
CA LYS A 442 -16.38 30.35 3.09
C LYS A 442 -16.42 30.66 4.60
N LEU A 443 -15.26 30.90 5.23
CA LEU A 443 -15.19 31.17 6.66
C LEU A 443 -15.51 32.60 7.07
N GLY A 444 -15.54 33.56 6.19
CA GLY A 444 -16.08 34.94 6.23
C GLY A 444 -16.14 35.70 7.55
N PHE A 445 -15.28 35.40 8.53
CA PHE A 445 -15.47 35.88 9.90
C PHE A 445 -14.37 36.85 10.33
N ASP A 446 -14.74 38.10 10.54
CA ASP A 446 -13.90 39.12 11.16
C ASP A 446 -13.26 38.66 12.50
N GLN A 447 -13.87 37.67 13.16
CA GLN A 447 -13.43 37.16 14.46
C GLN A 447 -12.31 36.12 14.37
N VAL A 448 -12.19 35.35 13.25
CA VAL A 448 -11.05 34.47 13.02
C VAL A 448 -9.76 35.26 12.87
N LEU A 449 -9.86 36.47 12.34
CA LEU A 449 -8.73 37.39 12.20
C LEU A 449 -8.35 38.12 13.51
N SER A 450 -9.29 38.21 14.42
CA SER A 450 -8.99 38.73 15.74
C SER A 450 -8.20 37.72 16.59
N ALA A 451 -8.03 36.49 16.08
CA ALA A 451 -7.19 35.51 16.75
C ALA A 451 -5.71 35.91 16.62
N PRO A 452 -4.99 36.10 17.72
CA PRO A 452 -3.61 36.59 17.71
C PRO A 452 -2.72 35.67 16.84
N GLY A 453 -1.94 36.26 15.91
CA GLY A 453 -0.90 35.57 15.19
C GLY A 453 -1.32 34.83 13.91
N VAL A 454 -2.59 34.86 13.51
CA VAL A 454 -3.06 34.31 12.25
C VAL A 454 -2.39 34.99 11.05
N ASP A 455 -2.01 36.24 11.17
CA ASP A 455 -1.26 37.00 10.15
C ASP A 455 0.12 36.43 9.84
N ASN A 456 0.68 35.61 10.74
CA ASN A 456 1.95 34.93 10.54
C ASN A 456 1.79 33.57 9.82
N LEU A 457 0.57 33.15 9.51
CA LEU A 457 0.27 31.92 8.81
C LEU A 457 0.09 32.18 7.31
N SER A 458 0.83 31.46 6.50
CA SER A 458 0.75 31.44 5.04
C SER A 458 0.51 30.03 4.55
N ILE A 459 -0.20 29.89 3.43
CA ILE A 459 -0.59 28.59 2.91
C ILE A 459 -0.31 28.55 1.40
N ILE A 460 0.30 27.48 0.94
CA ILE A 460 0.32 27.06 -0.46
C ILE A 460 -0.56 25.83 -0.60
N THR A 461 -1.68 25.97 -1.28
CA THR A 461 -2.61 24.87 -1.57
C THR A 461 -2.04 23.96 -2.66
N SER A 462 -2.65 22.78 -2.86
CA SER A 462 -2.15 21.77 -3.81
C SER A 462 -2.10 22.23 -5.28
N GLY A 463 -3.01 23.12 -5.68
CA GLY A 463 -3.18 23.49 -7.10
C GLY A 463 -3.96 22.44 -7.89
N HIS A 464 -3.77 22.43 -9.19
CA HIS A 464 -4.35 21.43 -10.10
C HIS A 464 -3.76 20.04 -9.81
N LEU A 465 -4.62 18.99 -9.86
CA LEU A 465 -4.18 17.64 -9.56
C LEU A 465 -3.47 17.01 -10.77
N PRO A 466 -2.15 16.78 -10.70
CA PRO A 466 -1.42 16.18 -11.80
C PRO A 466 -1.66 14.67 -11.90
N PRO A 467 -1.54 14.06 -13.09
CA PRO A 467 -1.69 12.62 -13.26
C PRO A 467 -0.59 11.83 -12.52
N ASN A 468 0.63 12.36 -12.44
CA ASN A 468 1.80 11.72 -11.83
C ASN A 468 2.44 12.62 -10.76
N PRO A 469 1.88 12.73 -9.54
CA PRO A 469 2.42 13.60 -8.49
C PRO A 469 3.87 13.28 -8.08
N SER A 470 4.27 12.01 -8.11
CA SER A 470 5.60 11.56 -7.68
C SER A 470 6.75 12.18 -8.51
N GLU A 471 6.52 12.47 -9.78
CA GLU A 471 7.52 13.10 -10.67
C GLU A 471 7.84 14.53 -10.21
N PHE A 472 6.83 15.26 -9.76
CA PHE A 472 7.00 16.62 -9.25
C PHE A 472 7.85 16.65 -7.99
N PHE A 473 7.62 15.73 -7.07
CA PHE A 473 8.40 15.65 -5.83
C PHE A 473 9.83 15.16 -6.06
N ASN A 474 10.09 14.46 -7.16
CA ASN A 474 11.45 14.05 -7.52
C ASN A 474 12.23 15.14 -8.29
N SER A 475 11.60 16.25 -8.66
CA SER A 475 12.21 17.33 -9.43
C SER A 475 13.12 18.22 -8.56
N GLN A 476 14.10 18.84 -9.20
CA GLN A 476 14.94 19.88 -8.57
C GLN A 476 14.10 21.10 -8.15
N ARG A 477 13.05 21.43 -8.92
CA ARG A 477 12.14 22.55 -8.59
C ARG A 477 11.49 22.45 -7.23
N PHE A 478 11.20 21.24 -6.77
CA PHE A 478 10.66 21.06 -5.41
C PHE A 478 11.71 21.39 -4.35
N VAL A 479 12.95 20.98 -4.55
CA VAL A 479 14.08 21.32 -3.64
C VAL A 479 14.30 22.84 -3.61
N ASP A 480 14.35 23.46 -4.78
CA ASP A 480 14.53 24.91 -4.91
C ASP A 480 13.39 25.69 -4.27
N LEU A 481 12.16 25.19 -4.38
CA LEU A 481 10.98 25.78 -3.72
C LEU A 481 11.11 25.70 -2.20
N ILE A 482 11.42 24.54 -1.63
CA ILE A 482 11.58 24.40 -0.17
C ILE A 482 12.67 25.33 0.33
N ALA A 483 13.84 25.37 -0.33
CA ALA A 483 14.93 26.27 0.03
C ALA A 483 14.51 27.76 -0.02
N ALA A 484 13.81 28.17 -1.07
CA ALA A 484 13.29 29.54 -1.18
C ALA A 484 12.26 29.88 -0.08
N CYS A 485 11.45 28.91 0.33
CA CYS A 485 10.50 29.07 1.42
C CYS A 485 11.23 29.17 2.77
N GLU A 486 12.26 28.38 3.04
CA GLU A 486 13.07 28.41 4.27
C GLU A 486 13.82 29.73 4.48
N GLU A 487 14.11 30.46 3.39
CA GLU A 487 14.69 31.81 3.48
C GLU A 487 13.67 32.87 3.95
N ASN A 488 12.38 32.66 3.65
CA ASN A 488 11.34 33.66 3.87
C ASN A 488 10.48 33.39 5.11
N TYR A 489 10.45 32.13 5.58
CA TYR A 489 9.64 31.68 6.73
C TYR A 489 10.54 31.13 7.83
N ASP A 490 10.04 31.20 9.06
CA ASP A 490 10.72 30.64 10.23
C ASP A 490 10.49 29.13 10.35
N LEU A 491 9.40 28.63 9.73
CA LEU A 491 9.10 27.21 9.61
C LEU A 491 8.22 26.93 8.39
N VAL A 492 8.61 25.95 7.59
CA VAL A 492 7.85 25.40 6.46
C VAL A 492 7.30 24.02 6.86
N MET A 493 5.98 23.84 6.80
CA MET A 493 5.30 22.60 7.17
C MET A 493 4.64 22.00 5.92
N VAL A 494 5.05 20.79 5.54
CA VAL A 494 4.61 20.11 4.33
C VAL A 494 3.63 19.00 4.70
N ASP A 495 2.36 19.13 4.29
CA ASP A 495 1.34 18.08 4.47
C ASP A 495 1.48 17.04 3.35
N CYS A 496 1.91 15.84 3.68
CA CYS A 496 2.20 14.77 2.73
C CYS A 496 1.04 13.76 2.62
N PRO A 497 0.88 13.03 1.52
CA PRO A 497 0.01 11.85 1.48
C PRO A 497 0.53 10.74 2.40
N PRO A 498 -0.29 9.71 2.70
CA PRO A 498 0.14 8.58 3.52
C PRO A 498 1.21 7.74 2.82
N ILE A 499 2.15 7.20 3.62
CA ILE A 499 3.39 6.55 3.15
C ILE A 499 3.12 5.21 2.45
N LEU A 500 2.23 4.37 3.01
CA LEU A 500 2.05 3.01 2.51
C LEU A 500 1.32 2.93 1.15
N PRO A 501 0.29 3.75 0.89
CA PRO A 501 -0.39 3.70 -0.39
C PRO A 501 0.40 4.31 -1.55
N VAL A 502 1.28 5.29 -1.28
CA VAL A 502 1.97 6.06 -2.33
C VAL A 502 3.38 6.48 -1.91
N ALA A 503 4.28 6.62 -2.88
CA ALA A 503 5.68 6.92 -2.62
C ALA A 503 5.98 8.41 -2.32
N ASP A 504 5.01 9.30 -2.51
CA ASP A 504 5.24 10.75 -2.52
C ASP A 504 5.85 11.26 -1.21
N ALA A 505 5.33 10.82 -0.05
CA ALA A 505 5.88 11.19 1.26
C ALA A 505 7.33 10.70 1.45
N VAL A 506 7.68 9.54 0.87
CA VAL A 506 9.05 8.98 0.90
C VAL A 506 10.00 9.80 0.02
N LEU A 507 9.51 10.34 -1.10
CA LEU A 507 10.29 11.23 -1.98
C LEU A 507 10.49 12.62 -1.38
N ILE A 508 9.53 13.12 -0.59
CA ILE A 508 9.60 14.42 0.09
C ILE A 508 10.54 14.35 1.30
N GLY A 509 10.48 13.27 2.08
CA GLY A 509 11.18 13.13 3.36
C GLY A 509 12.65 13.53 3.36
N PRO A 510 13.50 13.07 2.41
CA PRO A 510 14.92 13.45 2.36
C PRO A 510 15.18 14.88 1.85
N LYS A 511 14.16 15.63 1.42
CA LYS A 511 14.26 16.98 0.85
C LYS A 511 13.83 18.07 1.83
N VAL A 512 13.48 17.69 3.03
CA VAL A 512 13.15 18.56 4.15
C VAL A 512 14.05 18.21 5.33
N ASP A 513 14.16 19.10 6.31
CA ASP A 513 15.03 18.90 7.48
C ASP A 513 14.58 17.76 8.37
N GLY A 514 13.26 17.48 8.41
CA GLY A 514 12.72 16.41 9.22
C GLY A 514 11.33 15.93 8.83
N VAL A 515 11.02 14.73 9.26
CA VAL A 515 9.71 14.10 9.08
C VAL A 515 9.07 13.86 10.44
N VAL A 516 7.84 14.27 10.58
CA VAL A 516 6.99 13.97 11.73
C VAL A 516 5.96 12.93 11.32
N LEU A 517 5.96 11.78 11.97
CA LEU A 517 4.94 10.75 11.76
C LEU A 517 3.68 11.07 12.57
N VAL A 518 2.52 11.02 11.93
CA VAL A 518 1.23 11.13 12.61
C VAL A 518 0.61 9.74 12.66
N TYR A 519 0.32 9.28 13.85
CA TYR A 519 -0.25 7.96 14.11
C TYR A 519 -1.56 8.08 14.89
N GLN A 520 -2.64 7.59 14.32
CA GLN A 520 -3.90 7.47 15.04
C GLN A 520 -3.94 6.16 15.81
N VAL A 521 -3.95 6.26 17.15
CA VAL A 521 -4.01 5.11 18.05
C VAL A 521 -5.26 4.25 17.75
N GLY A 522 -5.05 2.95 17.66
CA GLY A 522 -6.13 1.98 17.41
C GLY A 522 -6.64 1.88 15.97
N LYS A 523 -6.12 2.69 15.03
CA LYS A 523 -6.57 2.64 13.63
C LYS A 523 -5.73 1.74 12.74
N ILE A 524 -4.43 1.77 12.93
CA ILE A 524 -3.47 0.96 12.16
C ILE A 524 -2.64 0.15 13.15
N GLY A 525 -2.40 -1.12 12.82
CA GLY A 525 -1.58 -2.00 13.65
C GLY A 525 -0.08 -1.67 13.61
N ARG A 526 0.69 -2.36 14.46
CA ARG A 526 2.15 -2.17 14.62
C ARG A 526 2.92 -2.37 13.32
N THR A 527 2.62 -3.42 12.59
CA THR A 527 3.39 -3.80 11.38
C THR A 527 3.35 -2.75 10.26
N PRO A 528 2.18 -2.21 9.86
CA PRO A 528 2.12 -1.11 8.90
C PRO A 528 2.87 0.14 9.37
N LEU A 529 2.76 0.49 10.66
CA LEU A 529 3.46 1.65 11.22
C LEU A 529 4.98 1.50 11.13
N LEU A 530 5.50 0.34 11.51
CA LEU A 530 6.93 0.03 11.37
C LEU A 530 7.39 0.05 9.91
N ARG A 531 6.57 -0.49 9.00
CA ARG A 531 6.87 -0.46 7.57
C ARG A 531 6.96 0.96 7.03
N ALA A 532 6.06 1.84 7.45
CA ALA A 532 6.11 3.25 7.07
C ALA A 532 7.40 3.93 7.56
N LYS A 533 7.79 3.68 8.81
CA LYS A 533 9.08 4.15 9.36
C LYS A 533 10.26 3.64 8.54
N THR A 534 10.32 2.34 8.29
CA THR A 534 11.42 1.71 7.53
C THR A 534 11.53 2.28 6.11
N LEU A 535 10.41 2.59 5.45
CA LEU A 535 10.43 3.21 4.12
C LEU A 535 11.06 4.61 4.16
N LEU A 536 10.78 5.41 5.18
CA LEU A 536 11.40 6.72 5.36
C LEU A 536 12.89 6.61 5.68
N GLU A 537 13.28 5.68 6.57
CA GLU A 537 14.69 5.45 6.90
C GLU A 537 15.51 4.97 5.70
N ASN A 538 14.96 4.08 4.88
CA ASN A 538 15.59 3.62 3.64
C ASN A 538 15.77 4.74 2.63
N ALA A 539 14.88 5.73 2.65
CA ALA A 539 15.01 6.94 1.85
C ALA A 539 15.94 7.98 2.49
N GLN A 540 16.56 7.66 3.63
CA GLN A 540 17.43 8.58 4.40
C GLN A 540 16.71 9.83 4.92
N ALA A 541 15.39 9.76 5.10
CA ALA A 541 14.62 10.83 5.73
C ALA A 541 14.89 10.86 7.23
N HIS A 542 15.11 12.05 7.79
CA HIS A 542 15.31 12.24 9.22
C HIS A 542 13.97 12.28 9.95
N ILE A 543 13.64 11.22 10.71
CA ILE A 543 12.40 11.17 11.49
C ILE A 543 12.64 11.87 12.83
N VAL A 544 11.99 13.02 13.03
CA VAL A 544 12.09 13.83 14.27
C VAL A 544 11.34 13.15 15.41
N GLY A 545 10.20 12.53 15.12
CA GLY A 545 9.39 11.83 16.11
C GLY A 545 8.00 11.49 15.60
N VAL A 546 7.14 11.06 16.53
CA VAL A 546 5.75 10.68 16.23
C VAL A 546 4.76 11.52 17.03
N VAL A 547 3.64 11.88 16.41
CA VAL A 547 2.49 12.52 17.04
C VAL A 547 1.37 11.51 17.15
N LEU A 548 0.86 11.28 18.35
CA LEU A 548 -0.29 10.42 18.58
C LEU A 548 -1.56 11.24 18.44
N SER A 549 -2.42 10.88 17.51
CA SER A 549 -3.66 11.59 17.22
C SER A 549 -4.89 10.83 17.70
N ASN A 550 -5.95 11.55 18.02
CA ASN A 550 -7.26 11.02 18.41
C ASN A 550 -7.20 10.01 19.58
N VAL A 551 -6.37 10.34 20.57
CA VAL A 551 -6.15 9.49 21.75
C VAL A 551 -7.33 9.63 22.71
N SER A 552 -7.95 8.50 23.09
CA SER A 552 -9.00 8.50 24.12
C SER A 552 -8.40 8.61 25.53
N ALA A 553 -9.18 9.13 26.48
CA ALA A 553 -8.76 9.30 27.87
C ALA A 553 -8.29 7.99 28.56
N GLU A 554 -8.71 6.85 28.04
CA GLU A 554 -8.37 5.53 28.58
C GLU A 554 -6.92 5.11 28.26
N PHE A 555 -6.29 5.73 27.26
CA PHE A 555 -4.96 5.38 26.77
C PHE A 555 -3.80 6.11 27.44
N SER A 556 -4.06 7.10 28.26
CA SER A 556 -3.01 7.82 28.99
C SER A 556 -3.43 8.07 30.42
N PRO A 557 -2.83 7.39 31.42
CA PRO A 557 -3.04 7.67 32.83
C PRO A 557 -2.73 9.14 33.17
N ASP A 558 -1.77 9.74 32.49
CA ASP A 558 -1.39 11.16 32.67
C ASP A 558 -2.45 12.12 32.14
N TYR A 559 -3.37 11.66 31.28
CA TYR A 559 -4.49 12.46 30.79
C TYR A 559 -5.45 12.85 31.92
N HIS A 560 -5.58 12.03 32.96
CA HIS A 560 -6.34 12.37 34.17
C HIS A 560 -5.70 13.50 34.97
N GLN A 561 -4.37 13.67 34.94
CA GLN A 561 -3.68 14.80 35.56
C GLN A 561 -4.02 16.12 34.85
N TYR A 562 -4.12 16.13 33.51
CA TYR A 562 -4.54 17.32 32.75
C TYR A 562 -6.01 17.71 33.02
N GLN A 563 -6.91 16.77 33.22
CA GLN A 563 -8.28 17.04 33.66
C GLN A 563 -8.33 17.61 35.07
N TYR A 564 -7.46 17.19 35.97
CA TYR A 564 -7.42 17.67 37.36
C TYR A 564 -6.98 19.14 37.47
N TYR A 565 -6.06 19.59 36.60
CA TYR A 565 -5.66 21.00 36.54
C TYR A 565 -6.77 21.93 36.04
N ARG A 566 -7.70 21.44 35.25
CA ARG A 566 -8.88 22.21 34.79
C ARG A 566 -9.88 22.47 35.92
N TYR A 567 -10.01 21.56 36.88
CA TYR A 567 -10.91 21.72 38.02
C TYR A 567 -10.38 22.67 39.14
N SER A 568 -9.09 22.94 39.16
CA SER A 568 -8.47 23.82 40.17
C SER A 568 -8.35 25.26 39.73
N SER A 569 -8.72 25.63 38.50
CA SER A 569 -8.60 26.98 37.93
C SER A 569 -9.94 27.61 37.49
N SER A 570 -11.08 27.02 37.88
CA SER A 570 -12.42 27.60 37.71
C SER A 570 -12.94 28.26 38.99
#